data_d6128f7f4b3ac15761ecb6e3cb91d33b
#
_entry.id   d6128f7f4b3ac15761ecb6e3cb91d33b
#
_cell.length_a   1.000
_cell.length_b   1.000
_cell.length_c   1.000
_cell.angle_alpha   90.00
_cell.angle_beta   90.00
_cell.angle_gamma   90.00
#
_symmetry.space_group_name_H-M   'P 1'
#
loop_
_entity.id
_entity.type
_entity.pdbx_description
1 polymer ?
#
loop_
_entity_poly.entity_id
_entity_poly.type
_entity_poly.pdbx_seq_one_letter_code
_entity_poly.pdbx_strand_id
1 'polypeptide(L)'
;LLKGYLPAGQSLPTIPEALPVMEIPEIKFTQVAPLFSNLPVAKQAIDIQPMEQFDQGWGSILYRTVLPQDVKAGTVLEITEVHDWAQVFVNNTLLARLDRRKGEFTVTLPALKKGTQLDILVEAMGRVNFDKSIHDRKGITESVVLAATDGNKQIVKNWQVYNLPVDYAFASNKQYVSGGKQTMPAYYKATFKLSKTDDTFLDMSTWGKGMVWVNGHAMGRFWEIGPQQTLFMPGCWLKKGVNE
;
A
#
# COMPACT_ATOMS: atom_id res chain seq x y z
N LEU A 1 34.37 -19.28 -8.07
CA LEU A 1 34.60 -18.89 -6.66
C LEU A 1 34.44 -20.10 -5.74
N LEU A 2 33.28 -20.77 -5.70
CA LEU A 2 32.99 -21.87 -4.76
C LEU A 2 33.97 -23.05 -4.86
N LYS A 3 34.48 -23.38 -6.07
CA LYS A 3 35.47 -24.45 -6.25
C LYS A 3 36.73 -24.27 -5.41
N GLY A 4 37.17 -23.03 -5.16
CA GLY A 4 38.38 -22.74 -4.37
C GLY A 4 38.22 -22.98 -2.86
N TYR A 5 36.97 -23.21 -2.39
CA TYR A 5 36.65 -23.45 -0.96
C TYR A 5 36.21 -24.88 -0.67
N LEU A 6 36.17 -25.74 -1.71
CA LEU A 6 35.79 -27.14 -1.51
C LEU A 6 36.98 -27.94 -0.91
N PRO A 7 36.74 -28.84 0.03
CA PRO A 7 37.72 -29.80 0.48
C PRO A 7 38.25 -30.66 -0.66
N ALA A 8 39.47 -31.16 -0.55
CA ALA A 8 40.05 -32.02 -1.54
C ALA A 8 39.18 -33.27 -1.79
N GLY A 9 38.92 -33.57 -3.06
CA GLY A 9 38.06 -34.71 -3.47
C GLY A 9 36.55 -34.43 -3.51
N GLN A 10 36.11 -33.21 -3.16
CA GLN A 10 34.72 -32.81 -3.34
C GLN A 10 34.50 -32.05 -4.66
N SER A 11 33.32 -32.27 -5.25
CA SER A 11 32.88 -31.53 -6.44
C SER A 11 31.62 -30.74 -6.13
N LEU A 12 31.42 -29.63 -6.85
CA LEU A 12 30.12 -28.93 -6.80
C LEU A 12 29.02 -29.86 -7.33
N PRO A 13 27.79 -29.80 -6.76
CA PRO A 13 26.65 -30.49 -7.34
C PRO A 13 26.40 -30.01 -8.78
N THR A 14 25.80 -30.85 -9.58
CA THR A 14 25.34 -30.47 -10.91
C THR A 14 24.37 -29.31 -10.81
N ILE A 15 24.54 -28.32 -11.68
CA ILE A 15 23.58 -27.21 -11.77
C ILE A 15 22.25 -27.80 -12.25
N PRO A 16 21.14 -27.64 -11.49
CA PRO A 16 19.84 -28.11 -11.94
C PRO A 16 19.47 -27.50 -13.30
N GLU A 17 18.77 -28.27 -14.12
CA GLU A 17 18.16 -27.71 -15.33
C GLU A 17 17.14 -26.63 -14.94
N ALA A 18 17.04 -25.59 -15.77
CA ALA A 18 16.02 -24.56 -15.57
C ALA A 18 14.63 -25.18 -15.72
N LEU A 19 13.75 -24.92 -14.76
CA LEU A 19 12.36 -25.33 -14.86
C LEU A 19 11.67 -24.61 -16.03
N PRO A 20 10.76 -25.28 -16.75
CA PRO A 20 9.99 -24.63 -17.78
C PRO A 20 9.14 -23.51 -17.21
N VAL A 21 9.03 -22.40 -17.94
CA VAL A 21 8.14 -21.29 -17.62
C VAL A 21 6.90 -21.43 -18.49
N MET A 22 5.72 -21.29 -17.88
CA MET A 22 4.47 -21.29 -18.62
C MET A 22 3.91 -19.88 -18.81
N GLU A 23 3.27 -19.67 -19.95
CA GLU A 23 2.48 -18.48 -20.21
C GLU A 23 1.04 -18.71 -19.69
N ILE A 24 0.50 -17.72 -19.01
CA ILE A 24 -0.90 -17.67 -18.58
C ILE A 24 -1.57 -16.50 -19.34
N PRO A 25 -2.74 -16.72 -19.95
CA PRO A 25 -3.51 -15.64 -20.57
C PRO A 25 -3.83 -14.52 -19.56
N GLU A 26 -4.21 -13.37 -20.08
CA GLU A 26 -4.63 -12.22 -19.26
C GLU A 26 -5.67 -12.62 -18.19
N ILE A 27 -5.36 -12.32 -16.93
CA ILE A 27 -6.27 -12.56 -15.81
C ILE A 27 -7.16 -11.33 -15.64
N LYS A 28 -8.47 -11.51 -15.83
CA LYS A 28 -9.45 -10.42 -15.71
C LYS A 28 -9.98 -10.33 -14.29
N PHE A 29 -9.73 -9.21 -13.64
CA PHE A 29 -10.29 -8.89 -12.33
C PHE A 29 -11.74 -8.43 -12.51
N THR A 30 -12.67 -9.26 -12.07
CA THR A 30 -14.13 -9.06 -12.24
C THR A 30 -14.84 -8.72 -10.94
N GLN A 31 -14.13 -8.77 -9.83
CA GLN A 31 -14.64 -8.44 -8.51
C GLN A 31 -13.78 -7.34 -7.87
N VAL A 32 -14.44 -6.39 -7.22
CA VAL A 32 -13.81 -5.25 -6.59
C VAL A 32 -14.45 -4.96 -5.24
N ALA A 33 -13.63 -4.59 -4.25
CA ALA A 33 -14.07 -4.08 -2.95
C ALA A 33 -13.42 -2.70 -2.74
N PRO A 34 -14.15 -1.59 -2.96
CA PRO A 34 -13.63 -0.24 -2.74
C PRO A 34 -13.18 -0.05 -1.29
N LEU A 35 -12.00 0.54 -1.07
CA LEU A 35 -11.40 0.68 0.27
C LEU A 35 -12.33 1.40 1.24
N PHE A 36 -12.85 2.57 0.86
CA PHE A 36 -13.65 3.41 1.76
C PHE A 36 -15.00 2.80 2.16
N SER A 37 -15.51 1.85 1.38
CA SER A 37 -16.70 1.07 1.73
C SER A 37 -16.39 -0.19 2.54
N ASN A 38 -15.12 -0.49 2.76
CA ASN A 38 -14.63 -1.71 3.41
C ASN A 38 -13.67 -1.43 4.57
N LEU A 39 -13.77 -0.25 5.17
CA LEU A 39 -12.94 0.12 6.31
C LEU A 39 -13.27 -0.74 7.53
N PRO A 40 -12.28 -1.11 8.34
CA PRO A 40 -12.51 -1.77 9.63
C PRO A 40 -13.08 -0.79 10.65
N VAL A 41 -13.25 -1.25 11.89
CA VAL A 41 -13.65 -0.36 13.00
C VAL A 41 -12.56 0.68 13.25
N ALA A 42 -12.95 1.95 13.37
CA ALA A 42 -12.03 3.05 13.64
C ALA A 42 -11.55 3.03 15.10
N LYS A 43 -10.27 3.31 15.30
CA LYS A 43 -9.71 3.75 16.58
C LYS A 43 -9.81 5.27 16.64
N GLN A 44 -10.00 5.84 17.83
CA GLN A 44 -10.12 7.30 18.02
C GLN A 44 -8.79 7.85 18.58
N ALA A 45 -8.35 8.99 18.05
CA ALA A 45 -7.20 9.70 18.56
C ALA A 45 -7.45 11.21 18.50
N ILE A 46 -7.05 11.94 19.54
CA ILE A 46 -7.14 13.41 19.55
C ILE A 46 -6.06 13.99 18.64
N ASP A 47 -4.84 13.54 18.82
CA ASP A 47 -3.69 13.99 18.04
C ASP A 47 -3.25 12.87 17.08
N ILE A 48 -2.55 13.27 16.01
CA ILE A 48 -1.96 12.31 15.07
C ILE A 48 -0.85 11.52 15.79
N GLN A 49 -0.74 10.24 15.45
CA GLN A 49 0.27 9.33 16.02
C GLN A 49 0.72 8.34 14.94
N PRO A 50 1.97 7.84 15.03
CA PRO A 50 2.46 6.82 14.12
C PRO A 50 1.69 5.50 14.25
N MET A 51 1.74 4.69 13.19
CA MET A 51 0.93 3.47 13.10
C MET A 51 1.23 2.45 14.22
N GLU A 52 2.44 2.45 14.79
CA GLU A 52 2.82 1.57 15.89
C GLU A 52 2.03 1.86 17.18
N GLN A 53 1.54 3.09 17.37
CA GLN A 53 0.66 3.43 18.50
C GLN A 53 -0.75 2.84 18.35
N PHE A 54 -1.07 2.34 17.17
CA PHE A 54 -2.33 1.66 16.85
C PHE A 54 -2.15 0.15 16.67
N ASP A 55 -1.07 -0.43 17.21
CA ASP A 55 -0.74 -1.87 17.15
C ASP A 55 -0.59 -2.38 15.70
N GLN A 56 -0.02 -1.57 14.82
CA GLN A 56 0.23 -1.94 13.43
C GLN A 56 1.67 -1.65 13.05
N GLY A 57 2.37 -2.65 12.51
CA GLY A 57 3.78 -2.54 12.13
C GLY A 57 4.05 -2.51 10.63
N TRP A 58 3.04 -2.80 9.79
CA TRP A 58 3.15 -2.88 8.33
C TRP A 58 1.82 -2.57 7.64
N GLY A 59 1.84 -2.50 6.32
CA GLY A 59 0.65 -2.25 5.51
C GLY A 59 0.36 -0.78 5.35
N SER A 60 -0.91 -0.42 5.37
CA SER A 60 -1.36 0.97 5.26
C SER A 60 -2.17 1.38 6.48
N ILE A 61 -2.23 2.65 6.74
CA ILE A 61 -3.06 3.24 7.79
C ILE A 61 -3.81 4.43 7.20
N LEU A 62 -5.10 4.54 7.51
CA LEU A 62 -5.92 5.66 7.08
C LEU A 62 -6.24 6.54 8.29
N TYR A 63 -5.89 7.81 8.19
CA TYR A 63 -6.27 8.85 9.14
C TYR A 63 -7.39 9.68 8.52
N ARG A 64 -8.54 9.73 9.19
CA ARG A 64 -9.73 10.49 8.79
C ARG A 64 -10.08 11.52 9.83
N THR A 65 -10.38 12.72 9.39
CA THR A 65 -10.98 13.76 10.23
C THR A 65 -12.00 14.58 9.44
N VAL A 66 -12.71 15.44 10.15
CA VAL A 66 -13.64 16.41 9.55
C VAL A 66 -13.14 17.82 9.86
N LEU A 67 -13.05 18.66 8.85
CA LEU A 67 -12.58 20.02 9.01
C LEU A 67 -13.48 20.81 9.98
N PRO A 68 -12.92 21.40 11.05
CA PRO A 68 -13.73 22.08 12.09
C PRO A 68 -14.23 23.46 11.65
N GLN A 69 -13.68 24.00 10.57
CA GLN A 69 -14.00 25.33 10.03
C GLN A 69 -13.81 25.37 8.52
N ASP A 70 -14.24 26.47 7.89
CA ASP A 70 -13.97 26.74 6.48
C ASP A 70 -12.46 26.94 6.26
N VAL A 71 -11.94 26.40 5.16
CA VAL A 71 -10.56 26.53 4.72
C VAL A 71 -10.52 27.37 3.44
N LYS A 72 -9.74 28.43 3.42
CA LYS A 72 -9.56 29.29 2.24
C LYS A 72 -8.69 28.59 1.19
N ALA A 73 -8.96 28.86 -0.08
CA ALA A 73 -8.06 28.43 -1.15
C ALA A 73 -6.64 28.96 -0.93
N GLY A 74 -5.64 28.14 -1.22
CA GLY A 74 -4.23 28.45 -1.00
C GLY A 74 -3.72 28.12 0.40
N THR A 75 -4.58 27.67 1.33
CA THR A 75 -4.13 27.10 2.61
C THR A 75 -3.28 25.86 2.33
N VAL A 76 -2.16 25.75 3.01
CA VAL A 76 -1.25 24.57 2.89
C VAL A 76 -1.55 23.60 4.01
N LEU A 77 -1.82 22.36 3.65
CA LEU A 77 -1.84 21.21 4.56
C LEU A 77 -0.39 20.73 4.70
N GLU A 78 0.22 20.97 5.86
CA GLU A 78 1.56 20.49 6.22
C GLU A 78 1.40 19.18 7.00
N ILE A 79 2.05 18.10 6.54
CA ILE A 79 1.98 16.76 7.17
C ILE A 79 3.40 16.36 7.58
N THR A 80 3.72 16.45 8.86
CA THR A 80 5.06 16.18 9.41
C THR A 80 5.08 14.89 10.22
N GLU A 81 5.82 13.89 9.84
CA GLU A 81 6.34 13.52 8.52
C GLU A 81 5.53 12.37 7.96
N VAL A 82 5.49 12.23 6.64
CA VAL A 82 4.85 11.09 5.98
C VAL A 82 5.84 9.94 5.83
N HIS A 83 5.57 8.82 6.48
CA HIS A 83 6.37 7.59 6.43
C HIS A 83 5.54 6.41 5.91
N ASP A 84 5.51 6.12 4.56
CA ASP A 84 6.48 6.66 3.58
C ASP A 84 5.80 7.28 2.35
N TRP A 85 4.64 6.77 1.94
CA TRP A 85 3.92 7.23 0.75
C TRP A 85 2.45 7.45 1.10
N ALA A 86 1.90 8.60 0.75
CA ALA A 86 0.54 8.93 1.11
C ALA A 86 -0.32 9.41 -0.06
N GLN A 87 -1.60 9.18 0.09
CA GLN A 87 -2.66 9.76 -0.72
C GLN A 87 -3.55 10.61 0.17
N VAL A 88 -3.78 11.85 -0.23
CA VAL A 88 -4.66 12.80 0.47
C VAL A 88 -5.95 12.92 -0.31
N PHE A 89 -7.07 12.71 0.38
CA PHE A 89 -8.40 12.79 -0.22
C PHE A 89 -9.26 13.84 0.51
N VAL A 90 -10.14 14.46 -0.24
CA VAL A 90 -11.17 15.36 0.25
C VAL A 90 -12.51 14.85 -0.25
N ASN A 91 -13.44 14.54 0.67
CA ASN A 91 -14.74 13.95 0.34
C ASN A 91 -14.64 12.78 -0.66
N ASN A 92 -13.73 11.84 -0.40
CA ASN A 92 -13.42 10.71 -1.26
C ASN A 92 -12.83 11.06 -2.66
N THR A 93 -12.41 12.28 -2.89
CA THR A 93 -11.72 12.67 -4.13
C THR A 93 -10.23 12.79 -3.86
N LEU A 94 -9.40 12.11 -4.65
CA LEU A 94 -7.94 12.20 -4.56
C LEU A 94 -7.48 13.62 -4.90
N LEU A 95 -6.81 14.26 -3.95
CA LEU A 95 -6.27 15.61 -4.12
C LEU A 95 -4.77 15.59 -4.45
N ALA A 96 -4.00 14.76 -3.71
CA ALA A 96 -2.54 14.72 -3.88
C ALA A 96 -1.97 13.34 -3.50
N ARG A 97 -0.75 13.10 -3.98
CA ARG A 97 0.13 12.02 -3.52
C ARG A 97 1.39 12.65 -2.94
N LEU A 98 1.87 12.11 -1.84
CA LEU A 98 3.08 12.56 -1.15
C LEU A 98 4.08 11.41 -1.11
N ASP A 99 5.34 11.72 -1.34
CA ASP A 99 6.41 10.74 -1.42
C ASP A 99 7.59 11.18 -0.55
N ARG A 100 7.85 10.44 0.53
CA ARG A 100 8.96 10.69 1.46
C ARG A 100 10.32 10.79 0.74
N ARG A 101 10.53 10.00 -0.31
CA ARG A 101 11.79 10.00 -1.07
C ARG A 101 12.09 11.32 -1.76
N LYS A 102 11.04 12.11 -2.00
CA LYS A 102 11.13 13.44 -2.63
C LYS A 102 11.01 14.58 -1.63
N GLY A 103 10.80 14.27 -0.34
CA GLY A 103 10.53 15.29 0.68
C GLY A 103 9.17 15.98 0.50
N GLU A 104 8.19 15.30 -0.10
CA GLU A 104 6.87 15.85 -0.34
C GLU A 104 5.98 15.66 0.90
N PHE A 105 5.75 16.72 1.65
CA PHE A 105 4.98 16.69 2.90
C PHE A 105 3.89 17.76 2.96
N THR A 106 3.62 18.45 1.86
CA THR A 106 2.67 19.54 1.82
C THR A 106 1.68 19.42 0.67
N VAL A 107 0.45 19.92 0.88
CA VAL A 107 -0.61 19.97 -0.14
C VAL A 107 -1.28 21.32 -0.09
N THR A 108 -1.33 22.04 -1.21
CA THR A 108 -2.15 23.25 -1.33
C THR A 108 -3.61 22.88 -1.48
N LEU A 109 -4.44 23.33 -0.56
CA LEU A 109 -5.86 23.03 -0.52
C LEU A 109 -6.68 24.01 -1.38
N PRO A 110 -7.73 23.56 -2.05
CA PRO A 110 -8.78 24.44 -2.58
C PRO A 110 -9.60 25.04 -1.42
N ALA A 111 -10.53 25.91 -1.75
CA ALA A 111 -11.51 26.36 -0.74
C ALA A 111 -12.37 25.16 -0.31
N LEU A 112 -12.42 24.90 1.00
CA LEU A 112 -13.18 23.80 1.59
C LEU A 112 -14.12 24.31 2.68
N LYS A 113 -15.27 23.69 2.84
CA LYS A 113 -16.23 24.04 3.85
C LYS A 113 -16.00 23.28 5.17
N LYS A 114 -16.38 23.90 6.28
CA LYS A 114 -16.56 23.17 7.54
C LYS A 114 -17.38 21.89 7.30
N GLY A 115 -16.99 20.80 7.95
CA GLY A 115 -17.62 19.52 7.75
C GLY A 115 -17.07 18.70 6.58
N THR A 116 -16.13 19.24 5.79
CA THR A 116 -15.45 18.48 4.74
C THR A 116 -14.62 17.36 5.36
N GLN A 117 -14.77 16.14 4.86
CA GLN A 117 -13.96 14.99 5.25
C GLN A 117 -12.59 15.08 4.62
N LEU A 118 -11.56 14.96 5.44
CA LEU A 118 -10.16 14.84 5.04
C LEU A 118 -9.66 13.45 5.39
N ASP A 119 -9.15 12.73 4.41
CA ASP A 119 -8.54 11.41 4.54
C ASP A 119 -7.07 11.45 4.10
N ILE A 120 -6.21 10.86 4.92
CA ILE A 120 -4.79 10.67 4.59
C ILE A 120 -4.48 9.18 4.71
N LEU A 121 -4.37 8.51 3.57
CA LEU A 121 -3.99 7.10 3.49
C LEU A 121 -2.48 7.01 3.35
N VAL A 122 -1.80 6.44 4.34
CA VAL A 122 -0.35 6.28 4.34
C VAL A 122 0.02 4.81 4.20
N GLU A 123 0.86 4.50 3.24
CA GLU A 123 1.46 3.18 3.06
C GLU A 123 2.87 3.15 3.64
N ALA A 124 3.11 2.22 4.55
CA ALA A 124 4.42 1.93 5.09
C ALA A 124 5.24 1.13 4.08
N MET A 125 6.45 1.59 3.80
CA MET A 125 7.45 0.85 3.02
C MET A 125 8.43 0.12 3.95
N GLY A 126 9.55 -0.35 3.44
CA GLY A 126 10.59 -0.99 4.24
C GLY A 126 11.09 -0.07 5.36
N ARG A 127 11.46 -0.67 6.49
CA ARG A 127 12.04 0.08 7.61
C ARG A 127 13.55 0.19 7.45
N VAL A 128 14.11 1.28 7.92
CA VAL A 128 15.56 1.44 8.04
C VAL A 128 16.07 0.42 9.07
N ASN A 129 17.08 -0.36 8.70
CA ASN A 129 17.61 -1.45 9.52
C ASN A 129 19.05 -1.20 10.02
N PHE A 130 19.58 -0.01 9.80
CA PHE A 130 20.97 0.33 10.13
C PHE A 130 21.12 1.81 10.52
N ASP A 131 22.17 2.13 11.34
CA ASP A 131 22.54 3.46 11.79
C ASP A 131 21.49 4.13 12.71
N LYS A 132 21.71 5.41 13.00
CA LYS A 132 20.89 6.25 13.90
C LYS A 132 19.41 6.37 13.48
N SER A 133 19.09 6.08 12.25
CA SER A 133 17.72 6.14 11.70
C SER A 133 16.91 4.85 11.92
N ILE A 134 17.39 3.91 12.75
CA ILE A 134 16.72 2.61 12.99
C ILE A 134 15.32 2.76 13.64
N HIS A 135 15.02 3.88 14.28
CA HIS A 135 13.71 4.20 14.85
C HIS A 135 12.73 4.74 13.80
N ASP A 136 12.67 4.09 12.65
CA ASP A 136 11.84 4.49 11.53
C ASP A 136 10.36 4.13 11.76
N ARG A 137 9.65 4.92 12.56
CA ARG A 137 8.20 4.79 12.77
C ARG A 137 7.43 5.09 11.49
N LYS A 138 6.27 4.47 11.32
CA LYS A 138 5.45 4.54 10.10
C LYS A 138 4.13 5.28 10.30
N GLY A 139 3.51 5.69 9.19
CA GLY A 139 2.31 6.53 9.22
C GLY A 139 2.67 8.01 9.20
N ILE A 140 1.94 8.82 9.94
CA ILE A 140 2.26 10.23 10.19
C ILE A 140 2.88 10.32 11.58
N THR A 141 4.11 10.84 11.67
CA THR A 141 4.92 10.70 12.89
C THR A 141 4.84 11.85 13.86
N GLU A 142 4.45 13.06 13.40
CA GLU A 142 4.47 14.24 14.25
C GLU A 142 3.15 15.03 14.24
N SER A 143 2.80 15.68 13.12
CA SER A 143 1.65 16.57 13.09
C SER A 143 1.01 16.73 11.72
N VAL A 144 -0.24 17.20 11.72
CA VAL A 144 -0.95 17.71 10.55
C VAL A 144 -1.44 19.11 10.85
N VAL A 145 -1.04 20.09 10.03
CA VAL A 145 -1.28 21.51 10.26
C VAL A 145 -1.91 22.15 9.04
N LEU A 146 -2.93 22.96 9.24
CA LEU A 146 -3.45 23.90 8.25
C LEU A 146 -2.70 25.23 8.40
N ALA A 147 -1.86 25.56 7.43
CA ALA A 147 -1.14 26.83 7.38
C ALA A 147 -1.87 27.78 6.40
N ALA A 148 -2.59 28.73 6.95
CA ALA A 148 -3.36 29.69 6.17
C ALA A 148 -2.46 30.76 5.52
N THR A 149 -2.94 31.37 4.45
CA THR A 149 -2.21 32.40 3.67
C THR A 149 -1.92 33.67 4.46
N ASP A 150 -2.64 33.90 5.56
CA ASP A 150 -2.43 35.00 6.49
C ASP A 150 -1.37 34.72 7.60
N GLY A 151 -0.73 33.55 7.52
CA GLY A 151 0.30 33.10 8.47
C GLY A 151 -0.25 32.34 9.68
N ASN A 152 -1.56 32.24 9.85
CA ASN A 152 -2.16 31.48 10.93
C ASN A 152 -1.94 29.98 10.71
N LYS A 153 -1.56 29.26 11.78
CA LYS A 153 -1.39 27.81 11.77
C LYS A 153 -2.35 27.14 12.75
N GLN A 154 -3.02 26.10 12.29
CA GLN A 154 -3.94 25.30 13.09
C GLN A 154 -3.58 23.83 13.01
N ILE A 155 -3.33 23.22 14.18
CA ILE A 155 -3.16 21.76 14.28
C ILE A 155 -4.50 21.08 14.04
N VAL A 156 -4.51 20.10 13.16
CA VAL A 156 -5.69 19.27 12.88
C VAL A 156 -5.75 18.15 13.92
N LYS A 157 -6.92 17.99 14.54
CA LYS A 157 -7.16 17.06 15.63
C LYS A 157 -8.41 16.18 15.39
N ASN A 158 -8.67 15.26 16.32
CA ASN A 158 -9.85 14.39 16.35
C ASN A 158 -9.92 13.44 15.15
N TRP A 159 -8.99 12.47 15.17
CA TRP A 159 -8.81 11.51 14.12
C TRP A 159 -9.56 10.20 14.37
N GLN A 160 -10.20 9.70 13.34
CA GLN A 160 -10.57 8.29 13.20
C GLN A 160 -9.44 7.59 12.46
N VAL A 161 -8.87 6.57 13.07
CA VAL A 161 -7.72 5.85 12.53
C VAL A 161 -8.11 4.42 12.21
N TYR A 162 -7.81 3.99 10.98
CA TYR A 162 -8.17 2.68 10.47
C TYR A 162 -6.92 1.88 10.15
N ASN A 163 -6.72 0.79 10.87
CA ASN A 163 -5.65 -0.16 10.60
C ASN A 163 -5.97 -0.96 9.33
N LEU A 164 -5.08 -0.93 8.37
CA LEU A 164 -5.20 -1.61 7.09
C LEU A 164 -4.00 -2.54 6.89
N PRO A 165 -3.92 -3.64 7.67
CA PRO A 165 -2.85 -4.62 7.48
C PRO A 165 -2.98 -5.20 6.08
N VAL A 166 -1.86 -5.27 5.37
CA VAL A 166 -1.83 -5.80 4.02
C VAL A 166 -1.46 -7.28 4.12
N ASP A 167 -2.46 -8.10 4.47
CA ASP A 167 -2.38 -9.55 4.51
C ASP A 167 -3.58 -10.19 3.78
N TYR A 168 -3.44 -11.47 3.44
CA TYR A 168 -4.46 -12.19 2.69
C TYR A 168 -5.77 -12.33 3.46
N ALA A 169 -5.72 -12.61 4.76
CA ALA A 169 -6.91 -12.79 5.58
C ALA A 169 -7.73 -11.50 5.64
N PHE A 170 -7.06 -10.35 5.78
CA PHE A 170 -7.72 -9.05 5.76
C PHE A 170 -8.31 -8.72 4.39
N ALA A 171 -7.58 -8.97 3.29
CA ALA A 171 -8.04 -8.69 1.94
C ALA A 171 -9.18 -9.62 1.51
N SER A 172 -9.10 -10.93 1.79
CA SER A 172 -10.10 -11.92 1.37
C SER A 172 -11.47 -11.73 2.03
N ASN A 173 -11.52 -11.13 3.22
CA ASN A 173 -12.76 -10.89 3.98
C ASN A 173 -13.49 -9.59 3.61
N LYS A 174 -13.13 -8.91 2.51
CA LYS A 174 -13.83 -7.71 2.05
C LYS A 174 -15.15 -8.03 1.34
N GLN A 175 -16.04 -7.06 1.29
CA GLN A 175 -17.28 -7.17 0.54
C GLN A 175 -17.03 -6.87 -0.93
N TYR A 176 -16.77 -7.94 -1.69
CA TYR A 176 -16.55 -7.86 -3.12
C TYR A 176 -17.88 -7.79 -3.88
N VAL A 177 -17.92 -6.90 -4.86
CA VAL A 177 -19.02 -6.77 -5.82
C VAL A 177 -18.49 -6.93 -7.24
N SER A 178 -19.36 -7.26 -8.20
CA SER A 178 -18.97 -7.26 -9.62
C SER A 178 -18.53 -5.86 -10.04
N GLY A 179 -17.37 -5.75 -10.67
CA GLY A 179 -16.84 -4.47 -11.09
C GLY A 179 -15.43 -4.60 -11.68
N GLY A 180 -14.98 -3.51 -12.28
CA GLY A 180 -13.65 -3.38 -12.87
C GLY A 180 -12.81 -2.31 -12.20
N LYS A 181 -11.83 -1.80 -12.93
CA LYS A 181 -10.83 -0.82 -12.46
C LYS A 181 -11.50 0.40 -11.81
N GLN A 182 -11.01 0.76 -10.64
CA GLN A 182 -11.44 1.93 -9.86
C GLN A 182 -10.39 3.05 -9.96
N THR A 183 -10.83 4.28 -9.78
CA THR A 183 -9.93 5.45 -9.63
C THR A 183 -9.42 5.61 -8.19
N MET A 184 -10.13 5.00 -7.24
CA MET A 184 -9.84 5.02 -5.81
C MET A 184 -9.17 3.72 -5.37
N PRO A 185 -8.46 3.71 -4.24
CA PRO A 185 -7.89 2.48 -3.68
C PRO A 185 -8.96 1.41 -3.48
N ALA A 186 -8.66 0.20 -3.92
CA ALA A 186 -9.59 -0.93 -3.84
C ALA A 186 -8.85 -2.26 -3.77
N TYR A 187 -9.53 -3.27 -3.26
CA TYR A 187 -9.12 -4.67 -3.39
C TYR A 187 -9.78 -5.26 -4.64
N TYR A 188 -9.04 -6.10 -5.32
CA TYR A 188 -9.51 -6.79 -6.54
C TYR A 188 -9.38 -8.29 -6.36
N LYS A 189 -10.31 -9.02 -6.95
CA LYS A 189 -10.29 -10.48 -6.94
C LYS A 189 -10.56 -11.02 -8.34
N ALA A 190 -9.80 -12.04 -8.70
CA ALA A 190 -9.98 -12.77 -9.95
C ALA A 190 -9.79 -14.27 -9.70
N THR A 191 -10.41 -15.09 -10.55
CA THR A 191 -10.13 -16.52 -10.64
C THR A 191 -9.70 -16.87 -12.05
N PHE A 192 -8.77 -17.81 -12.16
CA PHE A 192 -8.30 -18.34 -13.43
C PHE A 192 -8.10 -19.86 -13.34
N LYS A 193 -8.15 -20.57 -14.47
CA LYS A 193 -8.04 -22.02 -14.53
C LYS A 193 -6.77 -22.44 -15.23
N LEU A 194 -6.08 -23.42 -14.66
CA LEU A 194 -4.87 -24.01 -15.22
C LEU A 194 -5.06 -25.51 -15.47
N SER A 195 -4.52 -26.01 -16.59
CA SER A 195 -4.42 -27.43 -16.90
C SER A 195 -3.13 -28.08 -16.39
N LYS A 196 -2.08 -27.27 -16.23
CA LYS A 196 -0.78 -27.65 -15.66
C LYS A 196 -0.25 -26.55 -14.74
N THR A 197 0.79 -26.85 -13.97
CA THR A 197 1.43 -25.94 -13.04
C THR A 197 2.93 -25.95 -13.26
N ASP A 198 3.46 -24.85 -13.75
CA ASP A 198 4.89 -24.56 -13.90
C ASP A 198 5.14 -23.16 -13.36
N ASP A 199 6.40 -22.75 -13.26
CA ASP A 199 6.75 -21.39 -12.86
C ASP A 199 6.24 -20.37 -13.90
N THR A 200 5.90 -19.19 -13.44
CA THR A 200 5.47 -18.10 -14.31
C THR A 200 5.70 -16.73 -13.66
N PHE A 201 5.33 -15.67 -14.35
CA PHE A 201 5.45 -14.30 -13.85
C PHE A 201 4.12 -13.57 -13.99
N LEU A 202 3.75 -12.83 -12.97
CA LEU A 202 2.59 -11.95 -12.99
C LEU A 202 3.04 -10.53 -13.34
N ASP A 203 2.62 -10.03 -14.50
CA ASP A 203 2.89 -8.66 -14.92
C ASP A 203 1.85 -7.70 -14.31
N MET A 204 2.33 -6.79 -13.48
CA MET A 204 1.56 -5.74 -12.82
C MET A 204 1.96 -4.33 -13.31
N SER A 205 2.70 -4.20 -14.40
CA SER A 205 3.25 -2.94 -14.91
C SER A 205 2.19 -1.89 -15.24
N THR A 206 0.97 -2.31 -15.57
CA THR A 206 -0.18 -1.42 -15.86
C THR A 206 -1.02 -1.07 -14.63
N TRP A 207 -0.64 -1.59 -13.46
CA TRP A 207 -1.28 -1.31 -12.17
C TRP A 207 -0.43 -0.31 -11.37
N GLY A 208 -0.98 0.68 -10.75
CA GLY A 208 -0.22 1.71 -10.06
C GLY A 208 0.71 1.15 -8.97
N LYS A 209 0.18 0.90 -7.76
CA LYS A 209 0.95 0.41 -6.61
C LYS A 209 0.07 -0.50 -5.75
N GLY A 210 0.65 -1.59 -5.24
CA GLY A 210 -0.11 -2.50 -4.39
C GLY A 210 0.62 -3.76 -3.99
N MET A 211 -0.15 -4.72 -3.49
CA MET A 211 0.30 -6.06 -3.09
C MET A 211 -0.55 -7.11 -3.81
N VAL A 212 0.03 -8.28 -4.05
CA VAL A 212 -0.64 -9.38 -4.73
C VAL A 212 -0.50 -10.67 -3.91
N TRP A 213 -1.56 -11.45 -3.93
CA TRP A 213 -1.58 -12.82 -3.41
C TRP A 213 -2.11 -13.77 -4.49
N VAL A 214 -1.57 -14.96 -4.52
CA VAL A 214 -2.05 -16.06 -5.36
C VAL A 214 -2.29 -17.27 -4.46
N ASN A 215 -3.51 -17.78 -4.43
CA ASN A 215 -3.92 -18.90 -3.56
C ASN A 215 -3.54 -18.70 -2.07
N GLY A 216 -3.56 -17.47 -1.58
CA GLY A 216 -3.16 -17.12 -0.22
C GLY A 216 -1.66 -16.85 -0.02
N HIS A 217 -0.81 -17.10 -1.01
CA HIS A 217 0.62 -16.83 -0.95
C HIS A 217 0.91 -15.39 -1.37
N ALA A 218 1.65 -14.66 -0.54
CA ALA A 218 2.04 -13.29 -0.84
C ALA A 218 3.13 -13.27 -1.92
N MET A 219 2.80 -12.68 -3.09
CA MET A 219 3.73 -12.47 -4.19
C MET A 219 4.67 -11.29 -3.95
N GLY A 220 4.22 -10.34 -3.14
CA GLY A 220 4.95 -9.13 -2.82
C GLY A 220 4.28 -7.85 -3.31
N ARG A 221 5.02 -6.77 -3.20
CA ARG A 221 4.61 -5.43 -3.63
C ARG A 221 5.00 -5.20 -5.08
N PHE A 222 4.09 -4.58 -5.83
CA PHE A 222 4.39 -4.02 -7.15
C PHE A 222 4.26 -2.49 -7.12
N TRP A 223 4.98 -1.83 -8.03
CA TRP A 223 4.89 -0.39 -8.23
C TRP A 223 5.19 -0.03 -9.69
N GLU A 224 4.37 0.81 -10.31
CA GLU A 224 4.52 1.24 -11.71
C GLU A 224 5.88 1.90 -12.02
N ILE A 225 6.51 2.52 -11.02
CA ILE A 225 7.83 3.12 -11.14
C ILE A 225 8.99 2.13 -10.92
N GLY A 226 8.69 0.85 -10.66
CA GLY A 226 9.68 -0.16 -10.33
C GLY A 226 10.17 -0.10 -8.86
N PRO A 227 11.16 -0.94 -8.50
CA PRO A 227 11.83 -1.92 -9.37
C PRO A 227 10.95 -3.14 -9.70
N GLN A 228 9.90 -3.41 -8.93
CA GLN A 228 9.07 -4.60 -9.10
C GLN A 228 7.77 -4.25 -9.83
N GLN A 229 7.77 -4.51 -11.11
CA GLN A 229 6.60 -4.44 -11.99
C GLN A 229 6.07 -5.84 -12.32
N THR A 230 6.97 -6.82 -12.35
CA THR A 230 6.67 -8.25 -12.55
C THR A 230 7.03 -9.03 -11.30
N LEU A 231 6.16 -9.96 -10.89
CA LEU A 231 6.33 -10.78 -9.70
C LEU A 231 6.47 -12.25 -10.10
N PHE A 232 7.52 -12.92 -9.63
CA PHE A 232 7.72 -14.34 -9.85
C PHE A 232 6.66 -15.14 -9.11
N MET A 233 6.02 -16.08 -9.80
CA MET A 233 4.96 -16.93 -9.29
C MET A 233 5.36 -18.40 -9.41
N PRO A 234 5.82 -19.01 -8.30
CA PRO A 234 6.27 -20.40 -8.29
C PRO A 234 5.14 -21.36 -8.65
N GLY A 235 5.42 -22.33 -9.52
CA GLY A 235 4.46 -23.36 -9.92
C GLY A 235 3.92 -24.18 -8.76
N CYS A 236 4.67 -24.33 -7.67
CA CYS A 236 4.24 -25.03 -6.46
C CYS A 236 3.13 -24.31 -5.67
N TRP A 237 2.90 -23.00 -5.92
CA TRP A 237 1.78 -22.25 -5.34
C TRP A 237 0.53 -22.28 -6.21
N LEU A 238 0.67 -22.80 -7.41
CA LEU A 238 -0.42 -22.97 -8.36
C LEU A 238 -1.06 -24.37 -8.24
N LYS A 239 -2.29 -24.49 -8.69
CA LYS A 239 -3.02 -25.78 -8.73
C LYS A 239 -3.64 -26.01 -10.10
N LYS A 240 -3.70 -27.29 -10.51
CA LYS A 240 -4.57 -27.66 -11.62
C LYS A 240 -6.02 -27.36 -11.25
N GLY A 241 -6.76 -26.75 -12.16
CA GLY A 241 -8.10 -26.25 -11.88
C GLY A 241 -8.11 -24.77 -11.52
N VAL A 242 -8.97 -24.37 -10.59
CA VAL A 242 -9.22 -22.98 -10.23
C VAL A 242 -8.16 -22.45 -9.28
N ASN A 243 -7.59 -21.28 -9.61
CA ASN A 243 -6.69 -20.47 -8.81
C ASN A 243 -7.34 -19.10 -8.55
N GLU A 244 -6.97 -18.47 -7.45
CA GLU A 244 -7.44 -17.13 -7.05
C GLU A 244 -6.28 -16.16 -6.92
#